data_2b51e72ec704ff30f0f43f17b56b1045
#
_entry.id   2b51e72ec704ff30f0f43f17b56b1045
#
_cell.length_a   1.000
_cell.length_b   1.000
_cell.length_c   1.000
_cell.angle_alpha   90.00
_cell.angle_beta   90.00
_cell.angle_gamma   90.00
#
_symmetry.space_group_name_H-M   'P 1'
#
loop_
_entity.id
_entity.type
_entity.pdbx_description
1 polymer ?
#
loop_
_entity_poly.entity_id
_entity_poly.type
_entity_poly.pdbx_seq_one_letter_code
_entity_poly.pdbx_strand_id
1 'polypeptide(L)'
;GLMIKDKLVSFAGHEFECVDEGFGERTPVDVVLRPEDIYIFEPSEAAMLTGTVTSSIFKGVHYELMVQTPEGYEFMVQDYHCFDAGQEVGLLVKPFDIHVMKKERICNTFEGKMVDATHVEFLGCTFECREVSGIDSEAPVQVEVDFDRVILEDNEEDGRLTGEVKFILYKGNHYHLTVFTDWDEDI
;
A
#
# COMPACT_ATOMS: atom_id res chain seq x y z
N GLY A 1 5.14 2.88 0.02
CA GLY A 1 6.60 2.72 -0.18
C GLY A 1 6.95 1.60 -1.14
N LEU A 2 8.23 1.44 -1.37
CA LEU A 2 8.80 0.39 -2.19
C LEU A 2 9.98 -0.23 -1.44
N MET A 3 9.93 -1.53 -1.16
CA MET A 3 11.09 -2.26 -0.64
C MET A 3 12.11 -2.40 -1.76
N ILE A 4 13.24 -1.74 -1.68
CA ILE A 4 14.29 -1.79 -2.73
C ILE A 4 15.02 -3.13 -2.66
N LYS A 5 15.39 -3.52 -1.47
CA LYS A 5 16.01 -4.80 -1.08
C LYS A 5 15.88 -4.97 0.43
N ASP A 6 16.28 -6.09 0.97
CA ASP A 6 16.32 -6.28 2.42
C ASP A 6 17.04 -5.14 3.13
N LYS A 7 16.40 -4.63 4.16
CA LYS A 7 16.88 -3.50 5.00
C LYS A 7 17.01 -2.15 4.29
N LEU A 8 16.36 -1.99 3.12
CA LEU A 8 16.33 -0.71 2.40
C LEU A 8 14.96 -0.49 1.78
N VAL A 9 14.26 0.56 2.21
CA VAL A 9 12.92 0.93 1.74
C VAL A 9 12.94 2.36 1.18
N SER A 10 12.18 2.60 0.12
CA SER A 10 11.98 3.93 -0.46
C SER A 10 10.57 4.43 -0.20
N PHE A 11 10.45 5.63 0.34
CA PHE A 11 9.21 6.39 0.50
C PHE A 11 9.48 7.88 0.53
N ALA A 12 8.46 8.70 0.33
CA ALA A 12 8.58 10.16 0.29
C ALA A 12 9.73 10.70 -0.59
N GLY A 13 10.04 9.99 -1.69
CA GLY A 13 11.11 10.38 -2.63
C GLY A 13 12.53 10.03 -2.21
N HIS A 14 12.73 9.41 -1.06
CA HIS A 14 14.05 9.08 -0.49
C HIS A 14 14.18 7.60 -0.15
N GLU A 15 15.43 7.13 0.01
CA GLU A 15 15.75 5.78 0.47
C GLU A 15 16.16 5.81 1.95
N PHE A 16 15.64 4.84 2.71
CA PHE A 16 15.86 4.71 4.14
C PHE A 16 16.34 3.31 4.49
N GLU A 17 17.35 3.23 5.32
CA GLU A 17 17.69 1.96 5.97
C GLU A 17 16.59 1.58 6.96
N CYS A 18 16.19 0.30 6.98
CA CYS A 18 15.25 -0.28 7.93
C CYS A 18 15.78 -1.61 8.45
N VAL A 19 15.07 -2.23 9.39
CA VAL A 19 15.48 -3.55 9.95
C VAL A 19 14.73 -4.71 9.28
N ASP A 20 13.67 -4.42 8.55
CA ASP A 20 12.80 -5.41 7.95
C ASP A 20 13.44 -6.10 6.74
N GLU A 21 13.17 -7.39 6.57
CA GLU A 21 13.69 -8.25 5.51
C GLU A 21 12.63 -9.27 5.06
N GLY A 22 12.85 -9.92 3.91
CA GLY A 22 11.97 -10.98 3.42
C GLY A 22 10.74 -10.50 2.64
N PHE A 23 10.70 -9.24 2.22
CA PHE A 23 9.61 -8.69 1.39
C PHE A 23 9.83 -8.90 -0.11
N GLY A 24 11.06 -9.25 -0.50
CA GLY A 24 11.48 -9.31 -1.90
C GLY A 24 11.96 -7.96 -2.44
N GLU A 25 12.73 -8.02 -3.53
CA GLU A 25 13.27 -6.81 -4.16
C GLU A 25 12.19 -6.08 -4.98
N ARG A 26 12.20 -4.75 -4.93
CA ARG A 26 11.28 -3.86 -5.65
C ARG A 26 9.80 -4.16 -5.41
N THR A 27 9.47 -4.59 -4.20
CA THR A 27 8.10 -4.94 -3.80
C THR A 27 7.39 -3.73 -3.20
N PRO A 28 6.17 -3.39 -3.66
CA PRO A 28 5.34 -2.37 -3.01
C PRO A 28 5.00 -2.77 -1.58
N VAL A 29 5.17 -1.82 -0.65
CA VAL A 29 4.95 -2.02 0.78
C VAL A 29 4.26 -0.82 1.40
N ASP A 30 3.62 -1.02 2.53
CA ASP A 30 3.18 0.06 3.41
C ASP A 30 4.28 0.33 4.44
N VAL A 31 4.60 1.61 4.61
CA VAL A 31 5.59 2.07 5.60
C VAL A 31 4.85 2.82 6.68
N VAL A 32 5.03 2.38 7.91
CA VAL A 32 4.41 2.99 9.09
C VAL A 32 5.48 3.60 9.96
N LEU A 33 5.33 4.88 10.24
CA LEU A 33 6.14 5.65 11.17
C LEU A 33 5.23 6.15 12.30
N ARG A 34 5.68 6.03 13.54
CA ARG A 34 4.96 6.65 14.66
C ARG A 34 5.37 8.11 14.79
N PRO A 35 4.44 9.02 15.08
CA PRO A 35 4.74 10.44 15.22
C PRO A 35 5.83 10.75 16.26
N GLU A 36 5.91 9.97 17.33
CA GLU A 36 6.88 10.10 18.40
C GLU A 36 8.28 9.57 18.04
N ASP A 37 8.40 8.78 16.98
CA ASP A 37 9.66 8.17 16.52
C ASP A 37 10.33 9.00 15.41
N ILE A 38 9.70 10.09 14.98
CA ILE A 38 10.26 11.05 14.03
C ILE A 38 10.95 12.18 14.80
N TYR A 39 12.26 12.25 14.68
CA TYR A 39 13.06 13.31 15.30
C TYR A 39 13.00 14.57 14.45
N ILE A 40 12.67 15.70 15.08
CA ILE A 40 12.60 17.02 14.45
C ILE A 40 13.64 17.96 15.06
N PHE A 41 14.31 18.74 14.24
CA PHE A 41 15.35 19.69 14.67
C PHE A 41 15.55 20.77 13.60
N GLU A 42 16.37 21.79 13.91
CA GLU A 42 16.75 22.80 12.93
C GLU A 42 17.49 22.13 11.75
N PRO A 43 17.34 22.64 10.51
CA PRO A 43 17.96 22.03 9.33
C PRO A 43 19.45 21.83 9.51
N SER A 44 19.93 20.62 9.26
CA SER A 44 21.34 20.26 9.38
C SER A 44 21.71 19.12 8.42
N GLU A 45 22.99 18.83 8.28
CA GLU A 45 23.49 17.69 7.48
C GLU A 45 23.04 16.32 8.01
N ALA A 46 22.56 16.25 9.24
CA ALA A 46 22.03 15.03 9.85
C ALA A 46 20.58 14.74 9.42
N ALA A 47 19.89 15.69 8.80
CA ALA A 47 18.51 15.50 8.34
C ALA A 47 18.46 14.52 7.17
N MET A 48 17.55 13.55 7.28
CA MET A 48 17.23 12.63 6.16
C MET A 48 16.19 13.25 5.23
N LEU A 49 15.29 14.07 5.79
CA LEU A 49 14.30 14.86 5.07
C LEU A 49 14.34 16.28 5.59
N THR A 50 13.94 17.21 4.75
CA THR A 50 13.67 18.60 5.16
C THR A 50 12.22 18.96 4.86
N GLY A 51 11.66 19.87 5.62
CA GLY A 51 10.28 20.32 5.41
C GLY A 51 9.99 21.62 6.12
N THR A 52 8.77 22.08 5.95
CA THR A 52 8.24 23.29 6.60
C THR A 52 7.12 22.90 7.56
N VAL A 53 7.15 23.38 8.78
CA VAL A 53 6.07 23.18 9.75
C VAL A 53 4.83 23.92 9.26
N THR A 54 3.74 23.21 9.02
CA THR A 54 2.46 23.79 8.59
C THR A 54 1.50 24.00 9.76
N SER A 55 1.64 23.22 10.83
CA SER A 55 0.82 23.33 12.05
C SER A 55 1.62 22.92 13.28
N SER A 56 1.37 23.58 14.40
CA SER A 56 2.00 23.27 15.70
C SER A 56 0.94 23.44 16.79
N ILE A 57 0.55 22.34 17.44
CA ILE A 57 -0.53 22.32 18.44
C ILE A 57 -0.02 21.67 19.72
N PHE A 58 -0.08 22.40 20.83
CA PHE A 58 0.25 21.85 22.14
C PHE A 58 -0.88 20.95 22.67
N LYS A 59 -0.57 19.72 22.99
CA LYS A 59 -1.51 18.69 23.51
C LYS A 59 -1.42 18.51 25.03
N GLY A 60 -0.83 19.47 25.74
CA GLY A 60 -0.70 19.43 27.19
C GLY A 60 0.60 18.80 27.71
N VAL A 61 1.23 17.90 26.95
CA VAL A 61 2.50 17.25 27.30
C VAL A 61 3.54 17.43 26.19
N HIS A 62 3.12 17.35 24.94
CA HIS A 62 3.95 17.47 23.74
C HIS A 62 3.26 18.37 22.72
N TYR A 63 4.00 18.77 21.70
CA TYR A 63 3.48 19.41 20.51
C TYR A 63 3.22 18.35 19.45
N GLU A 64 2.07 18.46 18.78
CA GLU A 64 1.75 17.76 17.54
C GLU A 64 2.03 18.71 16.39
N LEU A 65 2.96 18.34 15.56
CA LEU A 65 3.49 19.15 14.47
C LEU A 65 3.14 18.49 13.15
N MET A 66 2.66 19.27 12.19
CA MET A 66 2.53 18.83 10.80
C MET A 66 3.67 19.44 10.01
N VAL A 67 4.43 18.62 9.32
CA VAL A 67 5.57 19.02 8.50
C VAL A 67 5.35 18.60 7.06
N GLN A 68 5.40 19.55 6.15
CA GLN A 68 5.28 19.29 4.71
C GLN A 68 6.66 19.37 4.05
N THR A 69 7.01 18.31 3.30
CA THR A 69 8.26 18.29 2.51
C THR A 69 8.08 19.04 1.18
N PRO A 70 9.18 19.43 0.51
CA PRO A 70 9.11 20.07 -0.81
C PRO A 70 8.41 19.22 -1.87
N GLU A 71 8.46 17.90 -1.74
CA GLU A 71 7.79 16.94 -2.65
C GLU A 71 6.29 16.82 -2.37
N GLY A 72 5.78 17.48 -1.32
CA GLY A 72 4.36 17.52 -0.95
C GLY A 72 3.90 16.42 0.00
N TYR A 73 4.81 15.66 0.61
CA TYR A 73 4.46 14.69 1.66
C TYR A 73 4.25 15.40 2.99
N GLU A 74 3.27 14.94 3.76
CA GLU A 74 2.97 15.43 5.10
C GLU A 74 3.37 14.41 6.15
N PHE A 75 4.09 14.87 7.18
CA PHE A 75 4.48 14.09 8.34
C PHE A 75 3.87 14.67 9.60
N MET A 76 3.21 13.82 10.39
CA MET A 76 2.85 14.15 11.76
C MET A 76 4.01 13.80 12.66
N VAL A 77 4.45 14.74 13.49
CA VAL A 77 5.56 14.59 14.44
C VAL A 77 5.09 14.96 15.83
N GLN A 78 5.49 14.21 16.84
CA GLN A 78 5.29 14.54 18.24
C GLN A 78 6.64 14.85 18.89
N ASP A 79 6.78 16.06 19.42
CA ASP A 79 8.01 16.50 20.11
C ASP A 79 7.68 17.36 21.34
N TYR A 80 8.60 17.44 22.29
CA TYR A 80 8.47 18.30 23.47
C TYR A 80 8.83 19.77 23.19
N HIS A 81 9.52 20.04 22.09
CA HIS A 81 9.90 21.38 21.68
C HIS A 81 8.85 21.97 20.72
N CYS A 82 8.65 23.27 20.85
CA CYS A 82 7.80 24.03 19.93
C CYS A 82 8.60 24.42 18.68
N PHE A 83 8.01 24.17 17.53
CA PHE A 83 8.44 24.72 16.25
C PHE A 83 7.27 25.53 15.68
N ASP A 84 7.56 26.74 15.24
CA ASP A 84 6.52 27.63 14.73
C ASP A 84 6.09 27.26 13.30
N ALA A 85 4.82 27.52 12.99
CA ALA A 85 4.34 27.37 11.62
C ALA A 85 5.12 28.30 10.67
N GLY A 86 5.58 27.75 9.54
CA GLY A 86 6.46 28.41 8.58
C GLY A 86 7.94 28.18 8.85
N GLN A 87 8.34 27.55 9.94
CA GLN A 87 9.73 27.25 10.24
C GLN A 87 10.20 26.07 9.38
N GLU A 88 11.40 26.19 8.80
CA GLU A 88 12.09 25.08 8.15
C GLU A 88 12.71 24.16 9.19
N VAL A 89 12.57 22.85 8.98
CA VAL A 89 13.03 21.79 9.90
C VAL A 89 13.67 20.64 9.15
N GLY A 90 14.53 19.92 9.86
CA GLY A 90 15.06 18.62 9.47
C GLY A 90 14.32 17.51 10.18
N LEU A 91 14.08 16.40 9.49
CA LEU A 91 13.50 15.19 10.04
C LEU A 91 14.51 14.04 9.93
N LEU A 92 14.51 13.17 10.95
CA LEU A 92 15.30 11.95 10.97
C LEU A 92 14.45 10.84 11.57
N VAL A 93 14.51 9.66 10.97
CA VAL A 93 13.91 8.44 11.47
C VAL A 93 14.99 7.37 11.56
N LYS A 94 15.07 6.68 12.68
CA LYS A 94 16.06 5.60 12.84
C LYS A 94 15.58 4.33 12.11
N PRO A 95 16.50 3.49 11.60
CA PRO A 95 16.14 2.24 10.92
C PRO A 95 15.20 1.32 11.70
N PHE A 96 15.31 1.33 13.04
CA PHE A 96 14.49 0.50 13.92
C PHE A 96 13.06 1.01 14.11
N ASP A 97 12.84 2.28 13.83
CA ASP A 97 11.54 2.95 14.00
C ASP A 97 10.72 2.99 12.68
N ILE A 98 11.29 2.46 11.61
CA ILE A 98 10.62 2.27 10.33
C ILE A 98 10.03 0.87 10.31
N HIS A 99 8.69 0.77 10.27
CA HIS A 99 7.98 -0.50 10.19
C HIS A 99 7.46 -0.72 8.77
N VAL A 100 7.91 -1.82 8.15
CA VAL A 100 7.48 -2.20 6.81
C VAL A 100 6.43 -3.29 6.91
N MET A 101 5.32 -3.12 6.20
CA MET A 101 4.22 -4.08 6.15
C MET A 101 3.94 -4.44 4.70
N LYS A 102 3.47 -5.66 4.47
CA LYS A 102 2.94 -6.01 3.14
C LYS A 102 1.80 -5.07 2.81
N LYS A 103 1.85 -4.51 1.60
CA LYS A 103 0.75 -3.68 1.12
C LYS A 103 -0.53 -4.50 1.13
N GLU A 104 -1.59 -3.96 1.72
CA GLU A 104 -2.90 -4.62 1.70
C GLU A 104 -3.32 -4.80 0.24
N ARG A 105 -3.70 -6.02 -0.13
CA ARG A 105 -4.25 -6.29 -1.46
C ARG A 105 -5.52 -5.47 -1.63
N ILE A 106 -5.62 -4.75 -2.71
CA ILE A 106 -6.84 -4.02 -3.11
C ILE A 106 -7.53 -4.70 -4.29
N CYS A 107 -6.89 -5.69 -4.88
CA CYS A 107 -7.40 -6.48 -5.99
C CYS A 107 -6.92 -7.93 -5.89
N ASN A 108 -7.66 -8.82 -6.51
CA ASN A 108 -7.24 -10.18 -6.79
C ASN A 108 -6.37 -10.20 -8.05
N THR A 109 -5.33 -11.03 -8.06
CA THR A 109 -4.41 -11.14 -9.18
C THR A 109 -4.30 -12.59 -9.62
N PHE A 110 -4.52 -12.84 -10.91
CA PHE A 110 -4.50 -14.19 -11.49
C PHE A 110 -3.59 -14.25 -12.72
N GLU A 111 -3.03 -15.41 -12.98
CA GLU A 111 -2.42 -15.72 -14.26
C GLU A 111 -3.54 -16.07 -15.26
N GLY A 112 -3.50 -15.49 -16.45
CA GLY A 112 -4.49 -15.71 -17.48
C GLY A 112 -3.91 -15.62 -18.87
N LYS A 113 -4.77 -15.78 -19.89
CA LYS A 113 -4.41 -15.59 -21.29
C LYS A 113 -5.50 -14.82 -22.02
N MET A 114 -5.11 -14.00 -22.98
CA MET A 114 -6.06 -13.29 -23.83
C MET A 114 -6.77 -14.25 -24.79
N VAL A 115 -8.09 -14.17 -24.85
CA VAL A 115 -8.87 -14.86 -25.88
C VAL A 115 -9.00 -13.98 -27.11
N ASP A 116 -9.32 -12.73 -26.90
CA ASP A 116 -9.37 -11.66 -27.92
C ASP A 116 -9.10 -10.30 -27.25
N ALA A 117 -9.31 -9.19 -27.99
CA ALA A 117 -9.03 -7.84 -27.48
C ALA A 117 -9.87 -7.43 -26.25
N THR A 118 -10.97 -8.11 -25.97
CA THR A 118 -11.94 -7.78 -24.91
C THR A 118 -12.26 -8.93 -23.98
N HIS A 119 -11.65 -10.10 -24.18
CA HIS A 119 -11.89 -11.28 -23.36
C HIS A 119 -10.59 -11.92 -22.90
N VAL A 120 -10.58 -12.28 -21.63
CA VAL A 120 -9.47 -12.97 -20.96
C VAL A 120 -9.97 -14.27 -20.33
N GLU A 121 -9.16 -15.31 -20.42
CA GLU A 121 -9.40 -16.60 -19.76
C GLU A 121 -8.50 -16.71 -18.52
N PHE A 122 -9.06 -16.96 -17.36
CA PHE A 122 -8.39 -17.34 -16.13
C PHE A 122 -9.31 -18.22 -15.28
N LEU A 123 -8.73 -19.04 -14.40
CA LEU A 123 -9.47 -20.05 -13.61
C LEU A 123 -10.45 -20.88 -14.45
N GLY A 124 -10.04 -21.24 -15.67
CA GLY A 124 -10.82 -22.05 -16.59
C GLY A 124 -12.09 -21.40 -17.16
N CYS A 125 -12.32 -20.12 -16.90
CA CYS A 125 -13.48 -19.37 -17.38
C CYS A 125 -13.06 -18.15 -18.20
N THR A 126 -13.90 -17.77 -19.17
CA THR A 126 -13.69 -16.58 -19.98
C THR A 126 -14.50 -15.41 -19.42
N PHE A 127 -13.84 -14.28 -19.24
CA PHE A 127 -14.41 -13.04 -18.73
C PHE A 127 -14.22 -11.90 -19.71
N GLU A 128 -15.18 -11.00 -19.74
CA GLU A 128 -15.03 -9.73 -20.45
C GLU A 128 -14.06 -8.82 -19.68
N CYS A 129 -13.15 -8.19 -20.38
CA CYS A 129 -12.16 -7.28 -19.80
C CYS A 129 -12.15 -5.94 -20.55
N ARG A 130 -11.41 -4.97 -20.02
CA ARG A 130 -11.16 -3.72 -20.74
C ARG A 130 -10.42 -4.02 -22.04
N GLU A 131 -10.80 -3.36 -23.12
CA GLU A 131 -10.14 -3.52 -24.42
C GLU A 131 -8.62 -3.29 -24.31
N VAL A 132 -7.86 -4.29 -24.73
CA VAL A 132 -6.40 -4.26 -24.75
C VAL A 132 -5.94 -4.37 -26.20
N SER A 133 -5.32 -3.30 -26.70
CA SER A 133 -4.82 -3.25 -28.08
C SER A 133 -3.36 -3.69 -28.15
N GLY A 134 -3.03 -4.41 -29.23
CA GLY A 134 -1.64 -4.82 -29.52
C GLY A 134 -1.16 -6.08 -28.79
N ILE A 135 -2.09 -6.84 -28.21
CA ILE A 135 -1.79 -8.16 -27.63
C ILE A 135 -2.36 -9.25 -28.54
N ASP A 136 -1.57 -10.28 -28.79
CA ASP A 136 -2.01 -11.44 -29.58
C ASP A 136 -2.96 -12.33 -28.76
N SER A 137 -3.86 -13.03 -29.47
CA SER A 137 -4.64 -14.13 -28.87
C SER A 137 -3.71 -15.19 -28.30
N GLU A 138 -4.08 -15.80 -27.17
CA GLU A 138 -3.30 -16.76 -26.38
C GLU A 138 -2.05 -16.17 -25.68
N ALA A 139 -1.84 -14.85 -25.73
CA ALA A 139 -0.75 -14.22 -24.99
C ALA A 139 -0.99 -14.34 -23.47
N PRO A 140 0.04 -14.76 -22.69
CA PRO A 140 -0.05 -14.81 -21.24
C PRO A 140 -0.15 -13.39 -20.67
N VAL A 141 -1.07 -13.19 -19.73
CA VAL A 141 -1.33 -11.90 -19.08
C VAL A 141 -1.57 -12.09 -17.59
N GLN A 142 -1.26 -11.05 -16.83
CA GLN A 142 -1.68 -10.93 -15.45
C GLN A 142 -3.05 -10.22 -15.42
N VAL A 143 -4.01 -10.82 -14.76
CA VAL A 143 -5.37 -10.32 -14.62
C VAL A 143 -5.54 -9.74 -13.22
N GLU A 144 -5.95 -8.48 -13.13
CA GLU A 144 -6.27 -7.83 -11.86
C GLU A 144 -7.77 -7.56 -11.79
N VAL A 145 -8.40 -8.00 -10.71
CA VAL A 145 -9.83 -7.81 -10.43
C VAL A 145 -9.98 -7.11 -9.09
N ASP A 146 -10.46 -5.87 -9.11
CA ASP A 146 -10.73 -5.12 -7.88
C ASP A 146 -11.73 -5.87 -7.00
N PHE A 147 -11.55 -5.85 -5.69
CA PHE A 147 -12.40 -6.58 -4.74
C PHE A 147 -13.89 -6.18 -4.86
N ASP A 148 -14.17 -4.91 -5.14
CA ASP A 148 -15.52 -4.38 -5.29
C ASP A 148 -16.19 -4.75 -6.63
N ARG A 149 -15.46 -5.39 -7.53
CA ARG A 149 -15.96 -5.90 -8.82
C ARG A 149 -16.34 -7.37 -8.79
N VAL A 150 -15.99 -8.06 -7.72
CA VAL A 150 -16.42 -9.45 -7.50
C VAL A 150 -17.84 -9.45 -6.96
N ILE A 151 -18.77 -10.04 -7.71
CA ILE A 151 -20.16 -10.18 -7.31
C ILE A 151 -20.35 -11.59 -6.76
N LEU A 152 -20.87 -11.69 -5.54
CA LEU A 152 -21.23 -12.95 -4.93
C LEU A 152 -22.73 -13.19 -5.11
N GLU A 153 -23.06 -14.36 -5.63
CA GLU A 153 -24.41 -14.84 -5.76
C GLU A 153 -24.59 -16.12 -4.93
N ASP A 154 -25.78 -16.35 -4.43
CA ASP A 154 -26.12 -17.56 -3.67
C ASP A 154 -26.61 -18.71 -4.57
N ASN A 155 -26.61 -18.48 -5.89
CA ASN A 155 -27.08 -19.41 -6.90
C ASN A 155 -25.95 -19.75 -7.87
N GLU A 156 -25.57 -21.02 -7.95
CA GLU A 156 -24.51 -21.51 -8.83
C GLU A 156 -24.82 -21.28 -10.33
N GLU A 157 -26.10 -21.17 -10.71
CA GLU A 157 -26.49 -20.95 -12.11
C GLU A 157 -26.15 -19.54 -12.62
N ASP A 158 -26.03 -18.57 -11.72
CA ASP A 158 -25.73 -17.17 -12.06
C ASP A 158 -24.24 -16.86 -11.95
N GLY A 159 -23.46 -17.70 -11.25
CA GLY A 159 -22.02 -17.59 -11.09
C GLY A 159 -21.21 -18.20 -12.25
N ARG A 160 -20.03 -17.67 -12.51
CA ARG A 160 -19.05 -18.26 -13.43
C ARG A 160 -17.99 -19.09 -12.73
N LEU A 161 -17.75 -18.77 -11.46
CA LEU A 161 -16.85 -19.50 -10.57
C LEU A 161 -17.66 -19.94 -9.37
N THR A 162 -17.35 -21.12 -8.86
CA THR A 162 -17.89 -21.65 -7.60
C THR A 162 -16.81 -21.64 -6.53
N GLY A 163 -17.20 -21.49 -5.27
CA GLY A 163 -16.26 -21.49 -4.16
C GLY A 163 -16.95 -21.48 -2.81
N GLU A 164 -16.19 -21.65 -1.78
CA GLU A 164 -16.64 -21.67 -0.38
C GLU A 164 -16.08 -20.47 0.38
N VAL A 165 -16.95 -19.71 1.06
CA VAL A 165 -16.52 -18.61 1.94
C VAL A 165 -15.80 -19.20 3.16
N LYS A 166 -14.50 -18.96 3.29
CA LYS A 166 -13.67 -19.45 4.39
C LYS A 166 -13.52 -18.43 5.51
N PHE A 167 -13.40 -17.15 5.17
CA PHE A 167 -13.24 -16.10 6.17
C PHE A 167 -14.17 -14.93 5.88
N ILE A 168 -14.68 -14.34 6.97
CA ILE A 168 -15.51 -13.14 6.95
C ILE A 168 -14.92 -12.19 8.00
N LEU A 169 -14.47 -11.02 7.59
CA LEU A 169 -13.93 -10.00 8.49
C LEU A 169 -14.67 -8.67 8.29
N TYR A 170 -15.26 -8.15 9.36
CA TYR A 170 -15.87 -6.82 9.34
C TYR A 170 -14.80 -5.72 9.46
N LYS A 171 -14.73 -4.82 8.50
CA LYS A 171 -13.75 -3.70 8.42
C LYS A 171 -14.36 -2.34 8.87
N GLY A 172 -15.50 -2.36 9.57
CA GLY A 172 -16.14 -1.16 10.10
C GLY A 172 -17.27 -0.59 9.23
N ASN A 173 -17.16 -0.65 7.91
CA ASN A 173 -18.17 -0.18 6.95
C ASN A 173 -18.52 -1.24 5.88
N HIS A 174 -17.74 -2.30 5.77
CA HIS A 174 -17.97 -3.41 4.85
C HIS A 174 -17.44 -4.73 5.43
N TYR A 175 -17.78 -5.83 4.82
CA TYR A 175 -17.21 -7.13 5.10
C TYR A 175 -16.17 -7.48 4.04
N HIS A 176 -15.00 -7.88 4.49
CA HIS A 176 -13.98 -8.50 3.65
C HIS A 176 -14.20 -10.01 3.71
N LEU A 177 -14.41 -10.62 2.57
CA LEU A 177 -14.65 -12.05 2.42
C LEU A 177 -13.45 -12.70 1.74
N THR A 178 -13.10 -13.91 2.15
CA THR A 178 -12.17 -14.76 1.43
C THR A 178 -12.91 -15.98 0.95
N VAL A 179 -12.96 -16.18 -0.35
CA VAL A 179 -13.63 -17.29 -1.01
C VAL A 179 -12.57 -18.21 -1.61
N PHE A 180 -12.57 -19.47 -1.21
CA PHE A 180 -11.76 -20.53 -1.82
C PHE A 180 -12.51 -21.09 -3.02
N THR A 181 -11.90 -20.98 -4.18
CA THR A 181 -12.47 -21.52 -5.42
C THR A 181 -12.11 -22.99 -5.58
N ASP A 182 -12.81 -23.70 -6.49
CA ASP A 182 -12.51 -25.08 -6.86
C ASP A 182 -11.16 -25.24 -7.57
N TRP A 183 -10.46 -24.14 -7.83
CA TRP A 183 -9.14 -24.08 -8.46
C TRP A 183 -7.99 -23.89 -7.47
N ASP A 184 -8.23 -24.08 -6.17
CA ASP A 184 -7.27 -23.86 -5.07
C ASP A 184 -6.72 -22.41 -5.00
N GLU A 185 -7.46 -21.44 -5.52
CA GLU A 185 -7.13 -20.01 -5.46
C GLU A 185 -8.10 -19.27 -4.54
N ASP A 186 -7.59 -18.30 -3.78
CA ASP A 186 -8.39 -17.40 -2.92
C ASP A 186 -8.73 -16.10 -3.67
N ILE A 187 -10.03 -15.76 -3.57
CA ILE A 187 -10.59 -14.51 -4.08
C ILE A 187 -11.07 -13.63 -2.92
#